data_8f7b719d40307fea3998ccb9baab74d4
#
_entry.id   8f7b719d40307fea3998ccb9baab74d4
#
_cell.length_a   1.000
_cell.length_b   1.000
_cell.length_c   1.000
_cell.angle_alpha   90.00
_cell.angle_beta   90.00
_cell.angle_gamma   90.00
#
_symmetry.space_group_name_H-M   'P 1'
#
loop_
_entity.id
_entity.type
_entity.pdbx_description
1 polymer ?
#
loop_
_entity_poly.entity_id
_entity_poly.type
_entity_poly.pdbx_seq_one_letter_code
_entity_poly.pdbx_strand_id
1 'polypeptide(L)'
;VDQRTFGYWLYAPWDKIAHIGIDPLEPDFDSAATARRLRAKRTAVKTALLDQTLTSGIGNIYADESLWDAQISPRKKASTLRQKDAVALLAAAQEVMTAALKVGGTSFDSLYVNVNGESGYFSRSLAAYGRAGQPCLRCGTPLERCIISGRSTHFCPHCQ
;
A
#
# COMPACT_ATOMS: atom_id res chain seq x y z
N VAL A 1 -4.13 -3.09 -21.88
CA VAL A 1 -4.27 -4.33 -21.09
C VAL A 1 -2.91 -4.62 -20.47
N ASP A 2 -2.81 -4.58 -19.14
CA ASP A 2 -1.58 -4.97 -18.46
C ASP A 2 -1.38 -6.47 -18.62
N GLN A 3 -0.36 -6.89 -19.36
CA GLN A 3 -0.02 -8.30 -19.58
C GLN A 3 0.39 -9.03 -18.28
N ARG A 4 0.63 -8.29 -17.19
CA ARG A 4 0.97 -8.83 -15.86
C ARG A 4 -0.24 -9.08 -14.97
N THR A 5 -1.40 -8.58 -15.34
CA THR A 5 -2.65 -8.84 -14.64
C THR A 5 -3.37 -10.00 -15.33
N PHE A 6 -3.40 -11.15 -14.66
CA PHE A 6 -4.23 -12.29 -15.04
C PHE A 6 -5.71 -11.95 -14.75
N GLY A 7 -6.26 -10.99 -15.48
CA GLY A 7 -7.63 -10.53 -15.30
C GLY A 7 -8.35 -10.46 -16.64
N TYR A 8 -9.68 -10.64 -16.59
CA TYR A 8 -10.56 -10.45 -17.73
C TYR A 8 -11.25 -9.10 -17.62
N TRP A 9 -11.57 -8.47 -18.75
CA TRP A 9 -12.47 -7.35 -18.77
C TRP A 9 -13.86 -7.81 -18.32
N LEU A 10 -14.38 -7.21 -17.24
CA LEU A 10 -15.72 -7.44 -16.76
C LEU A 10 -16.58 -6.22 -17.08
N TYR A 11 -17.50 -6.36 -18.03
CA TYR A 11 -18.59 -5.42 -18.19
C TYR A 11 -19.77 -5.94 -17.37
N ALA A 12 -20.03 -5.31 -16.23
CA ALA A 12 -21.05 -5.77 -15.29
C ALA A 12 -21.72 -4.58 -14.60
N PRO A 13 -22.95 -4.75 -14.10
CA PRO A 13 -23.59 -3.77 -13.22
C PRO A 13 -22.79 -3.55 -11.94
N TRP A 14 -22.98 -2.39 -11.28
CA TRP A 14 -22.24 -1.99 -10.08
C TRP A 14 -22.34 -2.98 -8.92
N ASP A 15 -23.46 -3.71 -8.78
CA ASP A 15 -23.65 -4.73 -7.75
C ASP A 15 -22.60 -5.86 -7.82
N LYS A 16 -22.05 -6.14 -9.00
CA LYS A 16 -20.99 -7.16 -9.19
C LYS A 16 -19.63 -6.74 -8.64
N ILE A 17 -19.40 -5.44 -8.46
CA ILE A 17 -18.15 -4.89 -7.88
C ILE A 17 -18.36 -4.27 -6.49
N ALA A 18 -19.56 -4.38 -5.93
CA ALA A 18 -19.89 -3.85 -4.60
C ALA A 18 -19.06 -4.43 -3.44
N HIS A 19 -18.32 -5.54 -3.68
CA HIS A 19 -17.39 -6.12 -2.73
C HIS A 19 -16.04 -5.37 -2.67
N ILE A 20 -15.74 -4.49 -3.62
CA ILE A 20 -14.51 -3.68 -3.63
C ILE A 20 -14.64 -2.58 -2.56
N GLY A 21 -13.62 -2.46 -1.73
CA GLY A 21 -13.59 -1.43 -0.68
C GLY A 21 -13.42 -0.02 -1.27
N ILE A 22 -13.85 0.98 -0.52
CA ILE A 22 -13.71 2.39 -0.90
C ILE A 22 -12.22 2.75 -0.96
N ASP A 23 -11.83 3.52 -1.97
CA ASP A 23 -10.45 4.03 -2.09
C ASP A 23 -10.17 5.04 -0.96
N PRO A 24 -8.99 5.01 -0.33
CA PRO A 24 -8.63 5.94 0.74
C PRO A 24 -8.71 7.42 0.36
N LEU A 25 -8.64 7.75 -0.92
CA LEU A 25 -8.70 9.13 -1.40
C LEU A 25 -10.12 9.62 -1.73
N GLU A 26 -11.11 8.73 -1.67
CA GLU A 26 -12.51 9.12 -1.89
C GLU A 26 -13.06 9.90 -0.69
N PRO A 27 -13.93 10.90 -0.92
CA PRO A 27 -14.46 11.77 0.13
C PRO A 27 -15.26 11.04 1.21
N ASP A 28 -15.88 9.92 0.89
CA ASP A 28 -16.69 9.08 1.78
C ASP A 28 -15.90 7.98 2.49
N PHE A 29 -14.57 7.99 2.39
CA PHE A 29 -13.71 7.03 3.08
C PHE A 29 -13.72 7.23 4.59
N ASP A 30 -14.31 6.29 5.32
CA ASP A 30 -14.30 6.27 6.79
C ASP A 30 -13.08 5.49 7.31
N SER A 31 -12.01 6.22 7.66
CA SER A 31 -10.79 5.65 8.24
C SER A 31 -11.06 4.88 9.55
N ALA A 32 -11.99 5.33 10.38
CA ALA A 32 -12.27 4.69 11.66
C ALA A 32 -13.00 3.35 11.48
N ALA A 33 -13.99 3.30 10.59
CA ALA A 33 -14.67 2.06 10.22
C ALA A 33 -13.73 1.08 9.52
N THR A 34 -12.92 1.56 8.57
CA THR A 34 -11.94 0.74 7.84
C THR A 34 -10.87 0.19 8.80
N ALA A 35 -10.40 0.98 9.77
CA ALA A 35 -9.47 0.52 10.79
C ALA A 35 -10.08 -0.60 11.67
N ARG A 36 -11.36 -0.53 12.01
CA ARG A 36 -12.06 -1.63 12.72
C ARG A 36 -12.09 -2.90 11.86
N ARG A 37 -12.41 -2.79 10.56
CA ARG A 37 -12.40 -3.92 9.61
C ARG A 37 -11.00 -4.49 9.42
N LEU A 38 -9.96 -3.65 9.32
CA LEU A 38 -8.55 -4.06 9.27
C LEU A 38 -8.21 -4.93 10.48
N ARG A 39 -8.54 -4.47 11.69
CA ARG A 39 -8.27 -5.15 12.95
C ARG A 39 -9.06 -6.45 13.13
N ALA A 40 -10.15 -6.65 12.42
CA ALA A 40 -10.89 -7.93 12.41
C ALA A 40 -10.15 -9.02 11.62
N LYS A 41 -9.16 -8.66 10.77
CA LYS A 41 -8.36 -9.61 10.00
C LYS A 41 -7.33 -10.30 10.90
N ARG A 42 -7.18 -11.63 10.77
CA ARG A 42 -6.20 -12.43 11.52
C ARG A 42 -4.88 -12.65 10.77
N THR A 43 -4.71 -12.00 9.65
CA THR A 43 -3.52 -12.07 8.79
C THR A 43 -2.47 -11.03 9.20
N ALA A 44 -1.29 -11.07 8.58
CA ALA A 44 -0.31 -10.00 8.67
C ALA A 44 -0.93 -8.68 8.19
N VAL A 45 -0.56 -7.56 8.82
CA VAL A 45 -1.13 -6.24 8.50
C VAL A 45 -0.90 -5.86 7.03
N LYS A 46 0.25 -6.20 6.46
CA LYS A 46 0.49 -5.99 5.03
C LYS A 46 -0.51 -6.75 4.16
N THR A 47 -0.76 -8.03 4.47
CA THR A 47 -1.73 -8.85 3.74
C THR A 47 -3.14 -8.25 3.83
N ALA A 48 -3.50 -7.72 5.01
CA ALA A 48 -4.79 -7.08 5.21
C ALA A 48 -4.93 -5.77 4.42
N LEU A 49 -3.86 -4.96 4.31
CA LEU A 49 -3.84 -3.74 3.48
C LEU A 49 -3.99 -4.03 1.98
N LEU A 50 -3.45 -5.16 1.52
CA LEU A 50 -3.53 -5.57 0.11
C LEU A 50 -4.88 -6.16 -0.28
N ASP A 51 -5.78 -6.37 0.68
CA ASP A 51 -7.12 -6.89 0.45
C ASP A 51 -8.04 -5.80 -0.10
N GLN A 52 -8.27 -5.85 -1.40
CA GLN A 52 -9.10 -4.87 -2.12
C GLN A 52 -10.57 -4.87 -1.69
N THR A 53 -11.01 -5.85 -0.89
CA THR A 53 -12.33 -5.83 -0.26
C THR A 53 -12.35 -4.97 1.01
N LEU A 54 -11.20 -4.73 1.61
CA LEU A 54 -11.06 -3.82 2.75
C LEU A 54 -11.03 -2.36 2.29
N THR A 55 -10.12 -2.08 1.39
CA THR A 55 -9.95 -0.77 0.74
C THR A 55 -9.26 -0.98 -0.62
N SER A 56 -9.72 -0.31 -1.65
CA SER A 56 -9.10 -0.37 -2.97
C SER A 56 -7.87 0.54 -3.08
N GLY A 57 -7.17 0.48 -4.20
CA GLY A 57 -6.08 1.39 -4.52
C GLY A 57 -4.73 1.08 -3.85
N ILE A 58 -4.69 0.43 -2.70
CA ILE A 58 -3.43 0.12 -2.01
C ILE A 58 -2.78 -1.10 -2.66
N GLY A 59 -1.73 -0.85 -3.46
CA GLY A 59 -0.86 -1.87 -4.04
C GLY A 59 0.37 -2.16 -3.17
N ASN A 60 1.25 -3.04 -3.66
CA ASN A 60 2.42 -3.52 -2.91
C ASN A 60 3.37 -2.40 -2.49
N ILE A 61 3.56 -1.40 -3.35
CA ILE A 61 4.43 -0.24 -3.09
C ILE A 61 3.83 0.61 -1.98
N TYR A 62 2.58 1.00 -2.13
CA TYR A 62 1.90 1.85 -1.15
C TYR A 62 1.77 1.16 0.21
N ALA A 63 1.57 -0.16 0.24
CA ALA A 63 1.55 -0.92 1.48
C ALA A 63 2.90 -0.87 2.22
N ASP A 64 4.04 -1.07 1.54
CA ASP A 64 5.36 -1.01 2.18
C ASP A 64 5.69 0.41 2.66
N GLU A 65 5.43 1.43 1.84
CA GLU A 65 5.68 2.83 2.18
C GLU A 65 4.82 3.29 3.37
N SER A 66 3.53 2.98 3.36
CA SER A 66 2.62 3.33 4.46
C SER A 66 2.99 2.65 5.78
N LEU A 67 3.40 1.38 5.72
CA LEU A 67 3.87 0.64 6.89
C LEU A 67 5.19 1.20 7.43
N TRP A 68 6.10 1.63 6.53
CA TRP A 68 7.33 2.29 6.93
C TRP A 68 7.05 3.63 7.57
N ASP A 69 6.15 4.41 7.01
CA ASP A 69 5.81 5.73 7.55
C ASP A 69 5.12 5.62 8.91
N ALA A 70 4.14 4.74 9.04
CA ALA A 70 3.45 4.46 10.30
C ALA A 70 4.30 3.70 11.34
N GLN A 71 5.53 3.29 11.02
CA GLN A 71 6.42 2.50 11.89
C GLN A 71 5.78 1.18 12.38
N ILE A 72 5.07 0.52 11.52
CA ILE A 72 4.38 -0.74 11.82
C ILE A 72 5.03 -1.88 11.07
N SER A 73 5.43 -2.94 11.79
CA SER A 73 6.00 -4.13 11.15
C SER A 73 4.99 -4.77 10.19
N PRO A 74 5.39 -5.04 8.93
CA PRO A 74 4.51 -5.69 7.95
C PRO A 74 4.06 -7.09 8.37
N ARG A 75 4.82 -7.73 9.27
CA ARG A 75 4.54 -9.08 9.81
C ARG A 75 3.57 -9.06 10.99
N LYS A 76 3.33 -7.91 11.61
CA LYS A 76 2.43 -7.78 12.76
C LYS A 76 1.02 -8.24 12.39
N LYS A 77 0.37 -9.02 13.24
CA LYS A 77 -1.02 -9.43 13.02
C LYS A 77 -1.94 -8.21 13.08
N ALA A 78 -2.79 -8.01 12.07
CA ALA A 78 -3.71 -6.88 12.02
C ALA A 78 -4.61 -6.80 13.25
N SER A 79 -5.04 -7.96 13.78
CA SER A 79 -5.87 -8.06 14.99
C SER A 79 -5.19 -7.58 16.28
N THR A 80 -3.86 -7.44 16.30
CA THR A 80 -3.11 -6.95 17.47
C THR A 80 -2.82 -5.45 17.42
N LEU A 81 -3.21 -4.75 16.35
CA LEU A 81 -3.08 -3.30 16.28
C LEU A 81 -4.06 -2.63 17.24
N ARG A 82 -3.64 -1.54 17.86
CA ARG A 82 -4.57 -0.63 18.54
C ARG A 82 -5.37 0.15 17.50
N GLN A 83 -6.57 0.58 17.84
CA GLN A 83 -7.41 1.35 16.89
C GLN A 83 -6.70 2.60 16.36
N LYS A 84 -6.03 3.34 17.23
CA LYS A 84 -5.27 4.53 16.86
C LYS A 84 -4.15 4.24 15.86
N ASP A 85 -3.44 3.11 16.01
CA ASP A 85 -2.34 2.73 15.12
C ASP A 85 -2.88 2.30 13.75
N ALA A 86 -4.04 1.63 13.71
CA ALA A 86 -4.70 1.27 12.46
C ALA A 86 -5.21 2.51 11.71
N VAL A 87 -5.77 3.50 12.42
CA VAL A 87 -6.16 4.79 11.82
C VAL A 87 -4.94 5.55 11.29
N ALA A 88 -3.84 5.62 12.07
CA ALA A 88 -2.59 6.26 11.64
C ALA A 88 -2.01 5.58 10.38
N LEU A 89 -2.09 4.25 10.30
CA LEU A 89 -1.65 3.51 9.11
C LEU A 89 -2.46 3.87 7.86
N LEU A 90 -3.78 4.01 7.99
CA LEU A 90 -4.64 4.42 6.87
C LEU A 90 -4.38 5.88 6.47
N ALA A 91 -4.12 6.77 7.43
CA ALA A 91 -3.70 8.14 7.14
C ALA A 91 -2.36 8.18 6.39
N ALA A 92 -1.36 7.40 6.82
CA ALA A 92 -0.10 7.25 6.10
C ALA A 92 -0.32 6.75 4.67
N ALA A 93 -1.27 5.81 4.45
CA ALA A 93 -1.60 5.35 3.11
C ALA A 93 -2.19 6.47 2.24
N GLN A 94 -3.07 7.30 2.79
CA GLN A 94 -3.62 8.48 2.10
C GLN A 94 -2.52 9.47 1.70
N GLU A 95 -1.58 9.75 2.61
CA GLU A 95 -0.46 10.67 2.36
C GLU A 95 0.47 10.14 1.25
N VAL A 96 0.85 8.87 1.31
CA VAL A 96 1.69 8.20 0.30
C VAL A 96 1.01 8.20 -1.08
N MET A 97 -0.28 7.84 -1.15
CA MET A 97 -1.04 7.82 -2.40
C MET A 97 -1.22 9.23 -2.96
N THR A 98 -1.52 10.23 -2.11
CA THR A 98 -1.63 11.63 -2.50
C THR A 98 -0.31 12.16 -3.06
N ALA A 99 0.82 11.84 -2.40
CA ALA A 99 2.15 12.21 -2.89
C ALA A 99 2.46 11.56 -4.23
N ALA A 100 2.08 10.30 -4.42
CA ALA A 100 2.25 9.61 -5.70
C ALA A 100 1.44 10.26 -6.83
N LEU A 101 0.19 10.65 -6.57
CA LEU A 101 -0.65 11.33 -7.57
C LEU A 101 -0.05 12.65 -8.03
N LYS A 102 0.52 13.44 -7.13
CA LYS A 102 1.15 14.75 -7.46
C LYS A 102 2.30 14.64 -8.46
N VAL A 103 2.95 13.48 -8.53
CA VAL A 103 4.11 13.25 -9.42
C VAL A 103 3.81 12.23 -10.53
N GLY A 104 2.53 12.01 -10.85
CA GLY A 104 2.12 11.16 -11.96
C GLY A 104 2.18 9.65 -11.71
N GLY A 105 2.24 9.23 -10.43
CA GLY A 105 2.16 7.82 -10.04
C GLY A 105 3.51 7.08 -9.92
N THR A 106 3.46 5.75 -9.74
CA THR A 106 4.60 4.85 -9.46
C THR A 106 4.92 3.96 -10.66
N SER A 107 5.09 4.49 -11.86
CA SER A 107 5.48 3.66 -13.00
C SER A 107 6.95 3.28 -12.92
N PHE A 108 7.22 1.96 -12.80
CA PHE A 108 8.56 1.38 -12.94
C PHE A 108 8.84 0.87 -14.36
N ASP A 109 7.86 0.91 -15.24
CA ASP A 109 7.92 0.31 -16.56
C ASP A 109 7.78 1.41 -17.62
N SER A 110 8.69 1.41 -18.58
CA SER A 110 8.66 2.34 -19.74
C SER A 110 7.37 2.23 -20.58
N LEU A 111 6.59 1.17 -20.37
CA LEU A 111 5.29 0.99 -21.02
C LEU A 111 4.14 1.74 -20.32
N TYR A 112 4.34 2.19 -19.08
CA TYR A 112 3.38 2.97 -18.30
C TYR A 112 3.88 4.40 -18.16
N VAL A 113 3.67 5.17 -19.20
CA VAL A 113 3.87 6.61 -19.22
C VAL A 113 2.51 7.30 -19.06
N ASN A 114 2.51 8.48 -18.45
CA ASN A 114 1.33 9.33 -18.40
C ASN A 114 0.93 9.77 -19.81
N VAL A 115 -0.19 10.46 -19.95
CA VAL A 115 -0.68 10.98 -21.26
C VAL A 115 0.32 11.91 -21.97
N ASN A 116 1.32 12.43 -21.26
CA ASN A 116 2.38 13.30 -21.78
C ASN A 116 3.67 12.51 -22.10
N GLY A 117 3.68 11.17 -21.99
CA GLY A 117 4.83 10.32 -22.30
C GLY A 117 5.90 10.24 -21.20
N GLU A 118 5.63 10.75 -19.99
CA GLU A 118 6.57 10.75 -18.88
C GLU A 118 6.32 9.57 -17.93
N SER A 119 7.39 8.92 -17.45
CA SER A 119 7.34 7.95 -16.36
C SER A 119 6.94 8.61 -15.04
N GLY A 120 6.12 7.97 -14.23
CA GLY A 120 5.81 8.45 -12.88
C GLY A 120 7.08 8.56 -12.02
N TYR A 121 7.34 9.77 -11.50
CA TYR A 121 8.57 10.08 -10.75
C TYR A 121 8.53 9.60 -9.29
N PHE A 122 7.43 9.05 -8.80
CA PHE A 122 7.31 8.63 -7.38
C PHE A 122 8.30 7.53 -6.99
N SER A 123 8.72 6.70 -7.95
CA SER A 123 9.74 5.66 -7.71
C SER A 123 11.07 6.20 -7.18
N ARG A 124 11.38 7.49 -7.41
CA ARG A 124 12.62 8.14 -6.95
C ARG A 124 12.55 8.61 -5.50
N SER A 125 11.37 8.68 -4.89
CA SER A 125 11.14 9.17 -3.53
C SER A 125 10.75 8.08 -2.54
N LEU A 126 10.85 6.80 -2.92
CA LEU A 126 10.49 5.68 -2.05
C LEU A 126 11.45 5.56 -0.86
N ALA A 127 10.87 5.36 0.32
CA ALA A 127 11.60 5.24 1.57
C ALA A 127 11.97 3.80 1.94
N ALA A 128 11.15 2.82 1.52
CA ALA A 128 11.32 1.41 1.84
C ALA A 128 11.31 0.50 0.62
N TYR A 129 10.32 0.63 -0.25
CA TYR A 129 10.11 -0.30 -1.36
C TYR A 129 11.29 -0.26 -2.35
N GLY A 130 11.82 -1.46 -2.69
CA GLY A 130 12.96 -1.61 -3.62
C GLY A 130 14.31 -1.25 -3.04
N ARG A 131 14.40 -0.87 -1.77
CA ARG A 131 15.62 -0.38 -1.13
C ARG A 131 16.30 -1.39 -0.18
N ALA A 132 16.11 -2.68 -0.39
CA ALA A 132 16.76 -3.72 0.42
C ALA A 132 18.28 -3.52 0.47
N GLY A 133 18.87 -3.63 1.66
CA GLY A 133 20.30 -3.39 1.93
C GLY A 133 20.72 -1.93 2.00
N GLN A 134 19.87 -0.98 1.57
CA GLN A 134 20.17 0.46 1.71
C GLN A 134 19.81 0.94 3.13
N PRO A 135 20.45 2.03 3.60
CA PRO A 135 20.15 2.59 4.91
C PRO A 135 18.73 3.13 4.97
N CYS A 136 18.03 2.83 6.07
CA CYS A 136 16.75 3.43 6.41
C CYS A 136 16.93 4.95 6.56
N LEU A 137 16.06 5.73 5.91
CA LEU A 137 16.13 7.19 5.93
C LEU A 137 15.89 7.78 7.33
N ARG A 138 15.33 6.99 8.26
CA ARG A 138 15.00 7.43 9.62
C ARG A 138 16.09 7.09 10.63
N CYS A 139 16.69 5.90 10.57
CA CYS A 139 17.63 5.41 11.59
C CYS A 139 18.94 4.85 11.06
N GLY A 140 19.17 4.82 9.75
CA GLY A 140 20.38 4.31 9.13
C GLY A 140 20.50 2.78 9.07
N THR A 141 19.68 2.02 9.79
CA THR A 141 19.69 0.56 9.75
C THR A 141 19.42 0.05 8.33
N PRO A 142 20.16 -0.95 7.81
CA PRO A 142 19.88 -1.52 6.50
C PRO A 142 18.46 -2.08 6.42
N LEU A 143 17.74 -1.73 5.36
CA LEU A 143 16.40 -2.24 5.09
C LEU A 143 16.45 -3.72 4.70
N GLU A 144 15.52 -4.49 5.22
CA GLU A 144 15.37 -5.92 4.90
C GLU A 144 14.31 -6.15 3.83
N ARG A 145 14.46 -7.29 3.16
CA ARG A 145 13.46 -7.83 2.23
C ARG A 145 13.02 -9.22 2.67
N CYS A 146 11.71 -9.46 2.64
CA CYS A 146 11.13 -10.80 2.82
C CYS A 146 9.93 -11.01 1.90
N ILE A 147 9.34 -12.20 1.95
CA ILE A 147 8.10 -12.51 1.24
C ILE A 147 6.97 -12.66 2.26
N ILE A 148 5.87 -11.91 2.06
CA ILE A 148 4.64 -12.04 2.85
C ILE A 148 3.49 -12.29 1.88
N SER A 149 2.80 -13.40 2.04
CA SER A 149 1.66 -13.80 1.18
C SER A 149 1.98 -13.71 -0.32
N GLY A 150 3.17 -14.22 -0.72
CA GLY A 150 3.63 -14.22 -2.11
C GLY A 150 4.11 -12.86 -2.64
N ARG A 151 4.11 -11.81 -1.82
CA ARG A 151 4.53 -10.46 -2.21
C ARG A 151 5.86 -10.07 -1.60
N SER A 152 6.75 -9.50 -2.42
CA SER A 152 7.99 -8.88 -1.95
C SER A 152 7.65 -7.76 -0.95
N THR A 153 8.33 -7.73 0.17
CA THR A 153 8.07 -6.82 1.29
C THR A 153 9.37 -6.22 1.76
N HIS A 154 9.44 -4.89 1.82
CA HIS A 154 10.62 -4.15 2.25
C HIS A 154 10.29 -3.38 3.53
N PHE A 155 11.16 -3.43 4.51
CA PHE A 155 10.89 -2.81 5.82
C PHE A 155 12.19 -2.53 6.58
N CYS A 156 12.13 -1.67 7.57
CA CYS A 156 13.22 -1.43 8.50
C CYS A 156 13.07 -2.33 9.72
N PRO A 157 14.01 -3.25 10.02
CA PRO A 157 13.89 -4.15 11.17
C PRO A 157 14.00 -3.43 12.52
N HIS A 158 14.50 -2.19 12.53
CA HIS A 158 14.66 -1.38 13.74
C HIS A 158 13.46 -0.45 13.99
N CYS A 159 12.94 0.23 12.94
CA CYS A 159 11.85 1.20 13.09
C CYS A 159 10.46 0.55 13.10
N GLN A 160 10.31 -0.63 12.54
CA GLN A 160 9.07 -1.36 12.32
C GLN A 160 9.13 -2.69 13.10
#